data_587951989f7619079d664a350a5c7f76
#
_entry.id   587951989f7619079d664a350a5c7f76
#
_cell.length_a   1.000
_cell.length_b   1.000
_cell.length_c   1.000
_cell.angle_alpha   90.00
_cell.angle_beta   90.00
_cell.angle_gamma   90.00
#
_symmetry.space_group_name_H-M   'P 1'
#
loop_
_entity.id
_entity.type
_entity.pdbx_description
1 polymer ?
#
loop_
_entity_poly.entity_id
_entity_poly.type
_entity_poly.pdbx_seq_one_letter_code
_entity_poly.pdbx_strand_id
1 'polypeptide(L)'
;ATNFTINGRDYLIPMAVEEPSVIAAASYMARIARGCGGFRTSSSDPVMRAQVQVVGLDDPHGARARLLDERDAIVAAANEKDKVLISLGGGCRDIEIHVFEDTPAGAMLIVHLLVDVRDAMGANTVNTMAETVAPMVERITGGVVRLRILSNLADLRLARARVELMPEALATSEFSGERMAAGIVEACAFAIVDPYRAATHNKGIMNGIDPVVVATGNDWRAIEAGAHAWAARSGRYTSLTRWEMDRKGRLVGTLEMPMALGLVGGATKTHPAAQAALRLLGVTTAQELAEVTVAVGLAQNMAALRALATEGIQRGHMALHARNIAIVAGAVGDQIEKVARELAANHDVRVDRAREILQRLAGEAK
;
A
#
# COMPACT_ATOMS: atom_id res chain seq x y z
N ALA A 1 3.25 8.39 12.26
CA ALA A 1 4.61 7.83 12.39
C ALA A 1 5.66 8.92 12.28
N THR A 2 6.80 8.71 12.89
CA THR A 2 7.92 9.64 12.98
C THR A 2 9.20 9.04 12.41
N ASN A 3 10.28 9.86 12.32
CA ASN A 3 11.63 9.46 11.91
C ASN A 3 11.79 9.08 10.42
N PHE A 4 10.78 9.24 9.61
CA PHE A 4 10.91 8.97 8.18
C PHE A 4 11.72 10.04 7.49
N THR A 5 12.85 9.64 6.88
CA THR A 5 13.61 10.42 5.90
C THR A 5 13.44 9.72 4.56
N ILE A 6 12.82 10.40 3.59
CA ILE A 6 12.50 9.86 2.27
C ILE A 6 13.07 10.83 1.23
N ASN A 7 13.90 10.33 0.32
CA ASN A 7 14.60 11.16 -0.68
C ASN A 7 15.29 12.41 -0.08
N GLY A 8 15.83 12.25 1.15
CA GLY A 8 16.54 13.33 1.85
C GLY A 8 15.65 14.33 2.60
N ARG A 9 14.32 14.18 2.54
CA ARG A 9 13.35 15.01 3.27
C ARG A 9 12.75 14.25 4.44
N ASP A 10 12.57 14.92 5.57
CA ASP A 10 11.91 14.38 6.76
C ASP A 10 10.39 14.55 6.68
N TYR A 11 9.67 13.51 7.14
CA TYR A 11 8.20 13.48 7.14
C TYR A 11 7.65 13.08 8.50
N LEU A 12 6.56 13.76 8.91
CA LEU A 12 5.62 13.28 9.92
C LEU A 12 4.44 12.66 9.18
N ILE A 13 4.22 11.36 9.36
CA ILE A 13 3.26 10.62 8.54
C ILE A 13 2.03 10.28 9.37
N PRO A 14 0.85 10.88 9.05
CA PRO A 14 -0.42 10.52 9.67
C PRO A 14 -0.78 9.07 9.37
N MET A 15 -1.26 8.36 10.40
CA MET A 15 -1.72 6.98 10.28
C MET A 15 -3.00 6.81 11.10
N ALA A 16 -4.03 6.26 10.49
CA ALA A 16 -5.29 5.92 11.14
C ALA A 16 -5.42 4.40 11.24
N VAL A 17 -5.20 3.85 12.43
CA VAL A 17 -5.21 2.41 12.69
C VAL A 17 -5.60 2.16 14.15
N GLU A 18 -6.29 1.05 14.40
CA GLU A 18 -6.76 0.64 15.73
C GLU A 18 -5.63 0.13 16.64
N GLU A 19 -4.49 -0.26 16.04
CA GLU A 19 -3.37 -0.86 16.77
C GLU A 19 -2.15 0.07 16.83
N PRO A 20 -1.87 0.71 17.99
CA PRO A 20 -0.74 1.64 18.15
C PRO A 20 0.63 1.01 17.88
N SER A 21 0.76 -0.32 18.02
CA SER A 21 2.00 -1.05 17.75
C SER A 21 2.46 -0.92 16.29
N VAL A 22 1.53 -0.79 15.35
CA VAL A 22 1.82 -0.56 13.93
C VAL A 22 2.60 0.75 13.74
N ILE A 23 2.10 1.83 14.35
CA ILE A 23 2.75 3.16 14.26
C ILE A 23 4.14 3.13 14.93
N ALA A 24 4.23 2.48 16.10
CA ALA A 24 5.48 2.36 16.82
C ALA A 24 6.52 1.55 16.03
N ALA A 25 6.12 0.43 15.42
CA ALA A 25 6.97 -0.43 14.61
C ALA A 25 7.51 0.28 13.37
N ALA A 26 6.64 0.94 12.61
CA ALA A 26 7.04 1.74 11.43
C ALA A 26 8.02 2.86 11.83
N SER A 27 7.72 3.61 12.90
CA SER A 27 8.56 4.70 13.39
C SER A 27 9.92 4.22 13.90
N TYR A 28 9.97 3.04 14.53
CA TYR A 28 11.23 2.45 15.00
C TYR A 28 12.12 2.03 13.83
N MET A 29 11.55 1.37 12.81
CA MET A 29 12.32 0.99 11.62
C MET A 29 12.75 2.20 10.80
N ALA A 30 11.91 3.23 10.72
CA ALA A 30 12.28 4.49 10.09
C ALA A 30 13.46 5.16 10.78
N ARG A 31 13.57 5.09 12.11
CA ARG A 31 14.73 5.60 12.88
C ARG A 31 16.01 4.86 12.52
N ILE A 32 15.96 3.53 12.39
CA ILE A 32 17.11 2.71 11.96
C ILE A 32 17.51 3.10 10.53
N ALA A 33 16.55 3.13 9.62
CA ALA A 33 16.77 3.51 8.22
C ALA A 33 17.36 4.91 8.09
N ARG A 34 16.88 5.88 8.89
CA ARG A 34 17.39 7.26 8.93
C ARG A 34 18.89 7.30 9.22
N GLY A 35 19.38 6.47 10.15
CA GLY A 35 20.81 6.36 10.47
C GLY A 35 21.65 5.80 9.31
N CYS A 36 21.03 5.16 8.33
CA CYS A 36 21.65 4.59 7.14
C CYS A 36 21.35 5.39 5.85
N GLY A 37 20.77 6.59 5.94
CA GLY A 37 20.47 7.47 4.80
C GLY A 37 18.99 7.53 4.41
N GLY A 38 18.09 6.83 5.12
CA GLY A 38 16.65 6.84 4.89
C GLY A 38 16.19 5.97 3.73
N PHE A 39 14.98 6.24 3.28
CA PHE A 39 14.35 5.55 2.14
C PHE A 39 14.59 6.33 0.85
N ARG A 40 14.77 5.59 -0.24
CA ARG A 40 14.73 6.12 -1.60
C ARG A 40 13.47 5.62 -2.27
N THR A 41 12.71 6.53 -2.86
CA THR A 41 11.44 6.23 -3.52
C THR A 41 11.38 6.81 -4.91
N SER A 42 10.56 6.21 -5.75
CA SER A 42 10.20 6.71 -7.07
C SER A 42 8.81 6.21 -7.45
N SER A 43 8.19 6.88 -8.40
CA SER A 43 6.89 6.49 -8.96
C SER A 43 6.91 6.57 -10.47
N SER A 44 6.01 5.80 -11.10
CA SER A 44 5.73 5.94 -12.54
C SER A 44 4.73 7.08 -12.77
N ASP A 45 4.46 7.38 -14.03
CA ASP A 45 3.39 8.29 -14.41
C ASP A 45 2.04 7.83 -13.82
N PRO A 46 1.13 8.75 -13.46
CA PRO A 46 -0.14 8.41 -12.83
C PRO A 46 -1.18 7.93 -13.85
N VAL A 47 -0.87 6.82 -14.55
CA VAL A 47 -1.73 6.26 -15.59
C VAL A 47 -2.63 5.18 -15.02
N MET A 48 -3.95 5.39 -15.19
CA MET A 48 -5.00 4.43 -14.82
C MET A 48 -5.54 3.73 -16.07
N ARG A 49 -6.08 2.51 -15.87
CA ARG A 49 -6.79 1.76 -16.91
C ARG A 49 -8.29 1.86 -16.72
N ALA A 50 -9.01 2.18 -17.80
CA ALA A 50 -10.44 1.93 -17.91
C ALA A 50 -10.67 0.80 -18.92
N GLN A 51 -11.64 -0.06 -18.68
CA GLN A 51 -11.97 -1.21 -19.50
C GLN A 51 -13.34 -1.02 -20.14
N VAL A 52 -13.43 -1.27 -21.45
CA VAL A 52 -14.69 -1.36 -22.21
C VAL A 52 -14.82 -2.78 -22.73
N GLN A 53 -15.81 -3.53 -22.22
CA GLN A 53 -16.07 -4.91 -22.63
C GLN A 53 -17.02 -4.94 -23.82
N VAL A 54 -16.63 -5.62 -24.89
CA VAL A 54 -17.45 -5.84 -26.09
C VAL A 54 -17.72 -7.33 -26.26
N VAL A 55 -18.97 -7.68 -26.47
CA VAL A 55 -19.45 -9.05 -26.69
C VAL A 55 -20.31 -9.13 -27.98
N GLY A 56 -20.68 -10.36 -28.39
CA GLY A 56 -21.50 -10.56 -29.59
C GLY A 56 -20.75 -10.20 -30.88
N LEU A 57 -19.49 -10.61 -30.95
CA LEU A 57 -18.62 -10.37 -32.10
C LEU A 57 -18.51 -11.62 -32.97
N ASP A 58 -18.81 -11.48 -34.27
CA ASP A 58 -18.63 -12.54 -35.27
C ASP A 58 -17.16 -12.70 -35.65
N ASP A 59 -16.42 -11.58 -35.68
CA ASP A 59 -14.98 -11.52 -35.97
C ASP A 59 -14.25 -10.62 -34.98
N PRO A 60 -13.82 -11.16 -33.83
CA PRO A 60 -13.10 -10.38 -32.79
C PRO A 60 -11.77 -9.81 -33.25
N HIS A 61 -11.04 -10.53 -34.11
CA HIS A 61 -9.74 -10.06 -34.61
C HIS A 61 -9.90 -8.93 -35.63
N GLY A 62 -10.86 -9.02 -36.54
CA GLY A 62 -11.19 -7.93 -37.44
C GLY A 62 -11.73 -6.71 -36.69
N ALA A 63 -12.53 -6.91 -35.64
CA ALA A 63 -12.97 -5.83 -34.76
C ALA A 63 -11.77 -5.14 -34.06
N ARG A 64 -10.80 -5.93 -33.59
CA ARG A 64 -9.56 -5.41 -33.02
C ARG A 64 -8.78 -4.55 -34.03
N ALA A 65 -8.64 -5.02 -35.27
CA ALA A 65 -7.95 -4.28 -36.33
C ALA A 65 -8.64 -2.93 -36.61
N ARG A 66 -9.96 -2.92 -36.78
CA ARG A 66 -10.75 -1.70 -37.00
C ARG A 66 -10.61 -0.70 -35.84
N LEU A 67 -10.58 -1.17 -34.58
CA LEU A 67 -10.36 -0.30 -33.43
C LEU A 67 -8.96 0.30 -33.41
N LEU A 68 -7.94 -0.44 -33.83
CA LEU A 68 -6.57 0.06 -33.93
C LEU A 68 -6.43 1.12 -35.03
N ASP A 69 -7.13 0.97 -36.17
CA ASP A 69 -7.18 1.98 -37.23
C ASP A 69 -7.82 3.27 -36.74
N GLU A 70 -8.80 3.19 -35.85
CA GLU A 70 -9.52 4.34 -35.27
C GLU A 70 -8.94 4.81 -33.90
N ARG A 71 -7.75 4.34 -33.51
CA ARG A 71 -7.11 4.61 -32.23
C ARG A 71 -7.09 6.09 -31.86
N ASP A 72 -6.62 6.94 -32.78
CA ASP A 72 -6.46 8.38 -32.52
C ASP A 72 -7.82 9.09 -32.37
N ALA A 73 -8.85 8.64 -33.09
CA ALA A 73 -10.20 9.15 -32.95
C ALA A 73 -10.84 8.75 -31.61
N ILE A 74 -10.59 7.53 -31.14
CA ILE A 74 -11.06 7.04 -29.81
C ILE A 74 -10.39 7.86 -28.69
N VAL A 75 -9.08 8.07 -28.77
CA VAL A 75 -8.32 8.87 -27.80
C VAL A 75 -8.82 10.32 -27.78
N ALA A 76 -9.06 10.93 -28.96
CA ALA A 76 -9.61 12.27 -29.05
C ALA A 76 -10.99 12.38 -28.41
N ALA A 77 -11.90 11.42 -28.71
CA ALA A 77 -13.25 11.39 -28.15
C ALA A 77 -13.23 11.24 -26.61
N ALA A 78 -12.34 10.40 -26.06
CA ALA A 78 -12.16 10.27 -24.62
C ALA A 78 -11.76 11.61 -23.98
N ASN A 79 -10.87 12.35 -24.64
CA ASN A 79 -10.30 13.60 -24.12
C ASN A 79 -11.24 14.81 -24.20
N GLU A 80 -12.29 14.76 -25.03
CA GLU A 80 -13.25 15.87 -25.17
C GLU A 80 -14.01 16.20 -23.88
N LYS A 81 -14.18 15.21 -22.97
CA LYS A 81 -15.01 15.33 -21.77
C LYS A 81 -14.34 16.01 -20.59
N ASP A 82 -13.02 15.97 -20.50
CA ASP A 82 -12.30 16.55 -19.35
C ASP A 82 -11.22 17.55 -19.81
N LYS A 83 -11.70 18.72 -20.23
CA LYS A 83 -10.81 19.82 -20.66
C LYS A 83 -9.89 20.32 -19.53
N VAL A 84 -10.31 20.18 -18.28
CA VAL A 84 -9.48 20.57 -17.12
C VAL A 84 -8.30 19.62 -16.99
N LEU A 85 -8.52 18.32 -17.03
CA LEU A 85 -7.45 17.33 -16.99
C LEU A 85 -6.46 17.53 -18.17
N ILE A 86 -6.98 17.77 -19.37
CA ILE A 86 -6.14 18.04 -20.55
C ILE A 86 -5.29 19.30 -20.35
N SER A 87 -5.85 20.37 -19.80
CA SER A 87 -5.10 21.62 -19.54
C SER A 87 -3.98 21.43 -18.51
N LEU A 88 -4.10 20.40 -17.62
CA LEU A 88 -3.09 20.01 -16.66
C LEU A 88 -2.06 19.02 -17.24
N GLY A 89 -2.15 18.69 -18.52
CA GLY A 89 -1.25 17.77 -19.22
C GLY A 89 -1.57 16.28 -18.98
N GLY A 90 -2.77 15.97 -18.45
CA GLY A 90 -3.31 14.61 -18.33
C GLY A 90 -4.17 14.21 -19.51
N GLY A 91 -4.98 13.16 -19.34
CA GLY A 91 -5.93 12.64 -20.33
C GLY A 91 -5.60 11.25 -20.84
N CYS A 92 -6.44 10.74 -21.73
CA CYS A 92 -6.22 9.48 -22.42
C CYS A 92 -5.01 9.61 -23.35
N ARG A 93 -4.00 8.76 -23.15
CA ARG A 93 -2.76 8.75 -23.90
C ARG A 93 -2.76 7.71 -25.02
N ASP A 94 -3.43 6.56 -24.75
CA ASP A 94 -3.40 5.42 -25.65
C ASP A 94 -4.55 4.45 -25.35
N ILE A 95 -4.70 3.44 -26.22
CA ILE A 95 -5.56 2.28 -26.01
C ILE A 95 -4.79 0.97 -26.18
N GLU A 96 -5.18 -0.06 -25.41
CA GLU A 96 -4.75 -1.43 -25.62
C GLU A 96 -5.99 -2.30 -25.87
N ILE A 97 -5.89 -3.30 -26.75
CA ILE A 97 -7.03 -4.13 -27.15
C ILE A 97 -6.68 -5.59 -27.00
N HIS A 98 -7.44 -6.28 -26.15
CA HIS A 98 -7.27 -7.69 -25.82
C HIS A 98 -8.47 -8.50 -26.35
N VAL A 99 -8.17 -9.60 -27.04
CA VAL A 99 -9.17 -10.57 -27.52
C VAL A 99 -9.08 -11.81 -26.64
N PHE A 100 -10.23 -12.25 -26.14
CA PHE A 100 -10.42 -13.48 -25.39
C PHE A 100 -11.36 -14.39 -26.20
N GLU A 101 -10.83 -15.43 -26.83
CA GLU A 101 -11.58 -16.29 -27.74
C GLU A 101 -12.44 -17.30 -26.98
N ASP A 102 -11.90 -17.87 -25.91
CA ASP A 102 -12.55 -18.91 -25.11
C ASP A 102 -12.89 -18.38 -23.72
N THR A 103 -14.15 -17.96 -23.55
CA THR A 103 -14.68 -17.54 -22.26
C THR A 103 -16.04 -18.19 -21.99
N PRO A 104 -16.49 -18.27 -20.74
CA PRO A 104 -17.82 -18.81 -20.41
C PRO A 104 -18.98 -18.09 -21.11
N ALA A 105 -18.78 -16.90 -21.67
CA ALA A 105 -19.79 -16.11 -22.38
C ALA A 105 -19.52 -15.98 -23.89
N GLY A 106 -18.68 -16.84 -24.45
CA GLY A 106 -18.20 -16.76 -25.83
C GLY A 106 -17.05 -15.78 -26.00
N ALA A 107 -16.67 -15.52 -27.25
CA ALA A 107 -15.58 -14.59 -27.52
C ALA A 107 -15.92 -13.17 -27.09
N MET A 108 -14.93 -12.46 -26.53
CA MET A 108 -15.07 -11.06 -26.16
C MET A 108 -13.81 -10.26 -26.46
N LEU A 109 -13.98 -8.97 -26.59
CA LEU A 109 -12.90 -8.00 -26.77
C LEU A 109 -12.96 -6.98 -25.66
N ILE A 110 -11.80 -6.63 -25.11
CA ILE A 110 -11.66 -5.62 -24.05
C ILE A 110 -10.76 -4.50 -24.58
N VAL A 111 -11.30 -3.29 -24.60
CA VAL A 111 -10.53 -2.07 -24.88
C VAL A 111 -10.11 -1.46 -23.56
N HIS A 112 -8.80 -1.30 -23.33
CA HIS A 112 -8.27 -0.52 -22.23
C HIS A 112 -7.96 0.89 -22.69
N LEU A 113 -8.50 1.90 -22.02
CA LEU A 113 -8.05 3.28 -22.14
C LEU A 113 -6.93 3.51 -21.12
N LEU A 114 -5.81 4.06 -21.57
CA LEU A 114 -4.67 4.41 -20.73
C LEU A 114 -4.73 5.92 -20.44
N VAL A 115 -5.15 6.28 -19.23
CA VAL A 115 -5.48 7.65 -18.88
C VAL A 115 -4.55 8.18 -17.80
N ASP A 116 -3.80 9.23 -18.12
CA ASP A 116 -3.06 10.01 -17.15
C ASP A 116 -4.03 10.90 -16.36
N VAL A 117 -4.16 10.59 -15.08
CA VAL A 117 -5.13 11.25 -14.19
C VAL A 117 -4.50 12.32 -13.28
N ARG A 118 -3.21 12.59 -13.45
CA ARG A 118 -2.47 13.58 -12.66
C ARG A 118 -2.63 13.32 -11.16
N ASP A 119 -3.01 14.36 -10.39
CA ASP A 119 -3.16 14.28 -8.94
C ASP A 119 -4.51 13.74 -8.46
N ALA A 120 -5.38 13.27 -9.38
CA ALA A 120 -6.60 12.57 -9.01
C ALA A 120 -6.33 11.07 -8.76
N MET A 121 -7.16 10.43 -7.93
CA MET A 121 -7.23 8.95 -7.88
C MET A 121 -7.66 8.41 -9.25
N GLY A 122 -8.59 9.07 -9.90
CA GLY A 122 -8.91 8.90 -11.32
C GLY A 122 -10.19 8.12 -11.62
N ALA A 123 -10.83 7.47 -10.64
CA ALA A 123 -11.98 6.58 -10.88
C ALA A 123 -13.10 7.22 -11.71
N ASN A 124 -13.57 8.40 -11.32
CA ASN A 124 -14.67 9.06 -12.03
C ASN A 124 -14.27 9.48 -13.44
N THR A 125 -13.08 10.02 -13.60
CA THR A 125 -12.56 10.48 -14.89
C THR A 125 -12.46 9.34 -15.88
N VAL A 126 -11.83 8.22 -15.51
CA VAL A 126 -11.63 7.09 -16.43
C VAL A 126 -12.95 6.38 -16.76
N ASN A 127 -13.88 6.30 -15.80
CA ASN A 127 -15.22 5.77 -16.05
C ASN A 127 -15.98 6.62 -17.04
N THR A 128 -15.97 7.96 -16.85
CA THR A 128 -16.60 8.92 -17.80
C THR A 128 -16.02 8.80 -19.20
N MET A 129 -14.70 8.66 -19.33
CA MET A 129 -14.05 8.48 -20.64
C MET A 129 -14.47 7.14 -21.28
N ALA A 130 -14.51 6.04 -20.52
CA ALA A 130 -14.95 4.75 -21.03
C ALA A 130 -16.42 4.78 -21.49
N GLU A 131 -17.30 5.43 -20.73
CA GLU A 131 -18.71 5.63 -21.11
C GLU A 131 -18.85 6.48 -22.37
N THR A 132 -18.00 7.50 -22.51
CA THR A 132 -18.03 8.41 -23.67
C THR A 132 -17.66 7.69 -24.97
N VAL A 133 -16.65 6.83 -24.95
CA VAL A 133 -16.20 6.12 -26.16
C VAL A 133 -17.03 4.87 -26.48
N ALA A 134 -17.83 4.36 -25.55
CA ALA A 134 -18.57 3.11 -25.72
C ALA A 134 -19.46 3.09 -26.98
N PRO A 135 -20.27 4.11 -27.33
CA PRO A 135 -21.06 4.12 -28.57
C PRO A 135 -20.19 4.08 -29.84
N MET A 136 -19.02 4.69 -29.79
CA MET A 136 -18.06 4.65 -30.90
C MET A 136 -17.46 3.25 -31.05
N VAL A 137 -17.09 2.62 -29.95
CA VAL A 137 -16.57 1.24 -29.91
C VAL A 137 -17.61 0.26 -30.47
N GLU A 138 -18.90 0.36 -30.09
CA GLU A 138 -19.98 -0.46 -30.67
C GLU A 138 -20.09 -0.30 -32.18
N ARG A 139 -20.09 0.95 -32.67
CA ARG A 139 -20.17 1.24 -34.10
C ARG A 139 -19.01 0.64 -34.90
N ILE A 140 -17.78 0.74 -34.37
CA ILE A 140 -16.57 0.23 -35.02
C ILE A 140 -16.53 -1.30 -35.03
N THR A 141 -16.91 -1.91 -33.91
CA THR A 141 -16.80 -3.37 -33.73
C THR A 141 -17.99 -4.13 -34.31
N GLY A 142 -19.18 -3.54 -34.34
CA GLY A 142 -20.45 -4.22 -34.60
C GLY A 142 -20.96 -5.06 -33.44
N GLY A 143 -20.24 -5.08 -32.32
CA GLY A 143 -20.63 -5.79 -31.09
C GLY A 143 -21.43 -4.92 -30.14
N VAL A 144 -21.66 -5.45 -28.93
CA VAL A 144 -22.42 -4.80 -27.86
C VAL A 144 -21.50 -4.54 -26.67
N VAL A 145 -21.41 -3.29 -26.23
CA VAL A 145 -20.67 -2.92 -25.02
C VAL A 145 -21.47 -3.29 -23.77
N ARG A 146 -20.86 -4.04 -22.85
CA ARG A 146 -21.45 -4.42 -21.55
C ARG A 146 -20.91 -3.59 -20.41
N LEU A 147 -19.61 -3.67 -20.14
CA LEU A 147 -18.98 -2.98 -19.02
C LEU A 147 -18.12 -1.81 -19.51
N ARG A 148 -18.12 -0.74 -18.72
CA ARG A 148 -17.33 0.48 -18.88
C ARG A 148 -16.90 0.91 -17.49
N ILE A 149 -15.69 0.43 -17.04
CA ILE A 149 -15.29 0.56 -15.65
C ILE A 149 -13.76 0.61 -15.54
N LEU A 150 -13.24 1.29 -14.53
CA LEU A 150 -11.83 1.27 -14.20
C LEU A 150 -11.36 -0.13 -13.76
N SER A 151 -10.04 -0.34 -13.83
CA SER A 151 -9.39 -1.44 -13.11
C SER A 151 -8.64 -0.92 -11.89
N ASN A 152 -8.79 -1.60 -10.75
CA ASN A 152 -7.99 -1.35 -9.55
C ASN A 152 -6.58 -1.96 -9.65
N LEU A 153 -6.32 -2.85 -10.61
CA LEU A 153 -4.96 -3.24 -10.96
C LEU A 153 -4.30 -2.10 -11.76
N ALA A 154 -3.84 -1.09 -11.05
CA ALA A 154 -3.19 0.09 -11.61
C ALA A 154 -1.71 -0.19 -11.90
N ASP A 155 -1.44 -1.17 -12.77
CA ASP A 155 -0.12 -1.72 -13.08
C ASP A 155 0.84 -0.72 -13.76
N LEU A 156 0.30 0.37 -14.30
CA LEU A 156 1.07 1.48 -14.86
C LEU A 156 1.32 2.62 -13.87
N ARG A 157 0.67 2.58 -12.70
CA ARG A 157 0.79 3.58 -11.64
C ARG A 157 1.48 3.01 -10.41
N LEU A 158 2.77 2.71 -10.57
CA LEU A 158 3.58 2.04 -9.56
C LEU A 158 4.30 3.03 -8.65
N ALA A 159 4.36 2.70 -7.36
CA ALA A 159 5.27 3.32 -6.41
C ALA A 159 6.31 2.31 -5.96
N ARG A 160 7.55 2.79 -5.75
CA ARG A 160 8.71 2.00 -5.38
C ARG A 160 9.39 2.60 -4.17
N ALA A 161 9.78 1.73 -3.24
CA ALA A 161 10.64 2.10 -2.12
C ALA A 161 11.85 1.16 -2.05
N ARG A 162 12.98 1.73 -1.65
CA ARG A 162 14.22 1.02 -1.40
C ARG A 162 14.85 1.55 -0.11
N VAL A 163 15.42 0.65 0.70
CA VAL A 163 16.23 0.96 1.87
C VAL A 163 17.50 0.13 1.85
N GLU A 164 18.60 0.72 2.29
CA GLU A 164 19.90 0.06 2.42
C GLU A 164 20.37 0.24 3.87
N LEU A 165 20.65 -0.87 4.55
CA LEU A 165 20.98 -0.88 5.96
C LEU A 165 22.33 -1.55 6.18
N MET A 166 23.14 -0.93 7.02
CA MET A 166 24.31 -1.59 7.57
C MET A 166 23.84 -2.62 8.61
N PRO A 167 24.31 -3.88 8.57
CA PRO A 167 23.87 -4.91 9.54
C PRO A 167 24.01 -4.46 11.00
N GLU A 168 25.07 -3.71 11.32
CA GLU A 168 25.35 -3.21 12.67
C GLU A 168 24.21 -2.32 13.21
N ALA A 169 23.50 -1.61 12.33
CA ALA A 169 22.35 -0.77 12.72
C ALA A 169 21.14 -1.60 13.18
N LEU A 170 21.11 -2.90 12.87
CA LEU A 170 20.06 -3.84 13.29
C LEU A 170 20.40 -4.55 14.59
N ALA A 171 21.64 -4.50 15.07
CA ALA A 171 22.07 -5.22 16.26
C ALA A 171 21.27 -4.84 17.50
N THR A 172 21.08 -5.83 18.39
CA THR A 172 20.48 -5.67 19.72
C THR A 172 21.42 -6.24 20.77
N SER A 173 21.05 -6.16 22.05
CA SER A 173 21.79 -6.85 23.12
C SER A 173 21.80 -8.38 23.01
N GLU A 174 20.83 -8.96 22.30
CA GLU A 174 20.64 -10.41 22.20
C GLU A 174 21.10 -10.98 20.85
N PHE A 175 21.11 -10.17 19.78
CA PHE A 175 21.39 -10.62 18.41
C PHE A 175 22.37 -9.70 17.69
N SER A 176 23.35 -10.28 16.99
CA SER A 176 24.22 -9.52 16.10
C SER A 176 23.46 -8.98 14.88
N GLY A 177 23.98 -7.92 14.29
CA GLY A 177 23.36 -7.29 13.11
C GLY A 177 23.34 -8.23 11.90
N GLU A 178 24.39 -9.02 11.69
CA GLU A 178 24.51 -10.00 10.60
C GLU A 178 23.44 -11.09 10.74
N ARG A 179 23.22 -11.60 11.97
CA ARG A 179 22.16 -12.59 12.23
C ARG A 179 20.77 -12.00 11.97
N MET A 180 20.55 -10.74 12.35
CA MET A 180 19.29 -10.05 12.09
C MET A 180 19.05 -9.89 10.59
N ALA A 181 20.07 -9.46 9.86
CA ALA A 181 19.99 -9.28 8.41
C ALA A 181 19.71 -10.63 7.70
N ALA A 182 20.45 -11.70 8.07
CA ALA A 182 20.23 -13.03 7.53
C ALA A 182 18.80 -13.52 7.80
N GLY A 183 18.31 -13.38 9.04
CA GLY A 183 16.95 -13.77 9.41
C GLY A 183 15.85 -13.00 8.64
N ILE A 184 16.05 -11.72 8.34
CA ILE A 184 15.12 -10.93 7.50
C ILE A 184 15.09 -11.49 6.08
N VAL A 185 16.25 -11.80 5.49
CA VAL A 185 16.34 -12.40 4.15
C VAL A 185 15.66 -13.77 4.11
N GLU A 186 15.93 -14.64 5.07
CA GLU A 186 15.34 -15.99 5.19
C GLU A 186 13.81 -15.92 5.36
N ALA A 187 13.32 -15.04 6.22
CA ALA A 187 11.88 -14.84 6.44
C ALA A 187 11.17 -14.29 5.21
N CYS A 188 11.82 -13.43 4.44
CA CYS A 188 11.31 -12.95 3.16
C CYS A 188 11.33 -14.07 2.10
N ALA A 189 12.38 -14.86 2.02
CA ALA A 189 12.49 -15.98 1.10
C ALA A 189 11.33 -16.98 1.30
N PHE A 190 10.93 -17.24 2.54
CA PHE A 190 9.76 -18.06 2.84
C PHE A 190 8.48 -17.46 2.24
N ALA A 191 8.26 -16.14 2.36
CA ALA A 191 7.10 -15.48 1.77
C ALA A 191 7.13 -15.45 0.22
N ILE A 192 8.30 -15.53 -0.39
CA ILE A 192 8.44 -15.61 -1.86
C ILE A 192 7.98 -16.98 -2.39
N VAL A 193 8.23 -18.06 -1.67
CA VAL A 193 8.00 -19.43 -2.15
C VAL A 193 6.67 -20.04 -1.67
N ASP A 194 6.11 -19.55 -0.57
CA ASP A 194 4.91 -20.10 0.05
C ASP A 194 3.76 -19.10 0.06
N PRO A 195 2.62 -19.40 -0.60
CA PRO A 195 1.49 -18.46 -0.69
C PRO A 195 0.79 -18.23 0.65
N TYR A 196 0.79 -19.18 1.58
CA TYR A 196 0.22 -19.01 2.92
C TYR A 196 1.03 -17.98 3.71
N ARG A 197 2.36 -18.11 3.63
CA ARG A 197 3.24 -17.12 4.26
C ARG A 197 3.13 -15.77 3.57
N ALA A 198 3.06 -15.74 2.23
CA ALA A 198 2.91 -14.52 1.44
C ALA A 198 1.65 -13.73 1.82
N ALA A 199 0.53 -14.39 2.07
CA ALA A 199 -0.73 -13.74 2.46
C ALA A 199 -0.55 -12.93 3.76
N THR A 200 0.06 -13.52 4.79
CA THR A 200 0.32 -12.83 6.06
C THR A 200 1.44 -11.79 5.95
N HIS A 201 2.44 -12.07 5.12
CA HIS A 201 3.54 -11.13 4.84
C HIS A 201 3.03 -9.85 4.16
N ASN A 202 2.22 -9.98 3.10
CA ASN A 202 1.67 -8.85 2.37
C ASN A 202 0.64 -8.09 3.23
N LYS A 203 -0.19 -8.78 4.02
CA LYS A 203 -1.06 -8.13 5.03
C LYS A 203 -0.23 -7.28 5.98
N GLY A 204 0.95 -7.76 6.39
CA GLY A 204 1.88 -6.99 7.22
C GLY A 204 2.39 -5.71 6.54
N ILE A 205 2.59 -5.72 5.22
CA ILE A 205 2.92 -4.51 4.44
C ILE A 205 1.73 -3.54 4.47
N MET A 206 0.53 -4.05 4.23
CA MET A 206 -0.69 -3.25 4.20
C MET A 206 -1.03 -2.65 5.56
N ASN A 207 -0.63 -3.26 6.68
CA ASN A 207 -0.70 -2.64 8.01
C ASN A 207 0.00 -1.27 8.07
N GLY A 208 1.02 -1.04 7.26
CA GLY A 208 1.69 0.27 7.16
C GLY A 208 1.02 1.19 6.13
N ILE A 209 0.59 0.63 5.01
CA ILE A 209 0.03 1.38 3.87
C ILE A 209 -1.38 1.90 4.16
N ASP A 210 -2.30 1.02 4.53
CA ASP A 210 -3.71 1.36 4.74
C ASP A 210 -3.93 2.48 5.75
N PRO A 211 -3.23 2.54 6.89
CA PRO A 211 -3.36 3.64 7.82
C PRO A 211 -3.06 5.02 7.23
N VAL A 212 -2.09 5.11 6.31
CA VAL A 212 -1.77 6.36 5.61
C VAL A 212 -2.86 6.68 4.59
N VAL A 213 -3.30 5.68 3.85
CA VAL A 213 -4.37 5.81 2.83
C VAL A 213 -5.67 6.28 3.49
N VAL A 214 -6.06 5.67 4.61
CA VAL A 214 -7.26 6.06 5.39
C VAL A 214 -7.11 7.46 5.97
N ALA A 215 -5.96 7.77 6.60
CA ALA A 215 -5.72 9.07 7.21
C ALA A 215 -5.78 10.21 6.20
N THR A 216 -5.40 9.96 4.94
CA THR A 216 -5.41 10.96 3.85
C THR A 216 -6.72 10.97 3.05
N GLY A 217 -7.73 10.18 3.45
CA GLY A 217 -9.06 10.15 2.82
C GLY A 217 -9.08 9.48 1.45
N ASN A 218 -8.14 8.60 1.17
CA ASN A 218 -8.05 7.80 -0.05
C ASN A 218 -8.76 6.44 0.07
N ASP A 219 -8.98 5.74 -1.03
CA ASP A 219 -9.66 4.45 -1.09
C ASP A 219 -8.69 3.30 -0.81
N TRP A 220 -8.63 2.87 0.45
CA TRP A 220 -7.78 1.75 0.87
C TRP A 220 -8.16 0.42 0.21
N ARG A 221 -9.44 0.21 -0.13
CA ARG A 221 -9.91 -1.03 -0.77
C ARG A 221 -9.40 -1.15 -2.19
N ALA A 222 -9.30 -0.03 -2.92
CA ALA A 222 -8.70 0.01 -4.25
C ALA A 222 -7.19 -0.31 -4.18
N ILE A 223 -6.49 0.21 -3.17
CA ILE A 223 -5.07 -0.07 -2.96
C ILE A 223 -4.85 -1.54 -2.59
N GLU A 224 -5.63 -2.11 -1.67
CA GLU A 224 -5.59 -3.53 -1.31
C GLU A 224 -5.82 -4.43 -2.54
N ALA A 225 -6.89 -4.16 -3.32
CA ALA A 225 -7.20 -4.93 -4.52
C ALA A 225 -6.03 -4.89 -5.54
N GLY A 226 -5.46 -3.71 -5.77
CA GLY A 226 -4.30 -3.54 -6.65
C GLY A 226 -3.06 -4.28 -6.14
N ALA A 227 -2.78 -4.19 -4.84
CA ALA A 227 -1.64 -4.85 -4.20
C ALA A 227 -1.70 -6.37 -4.33
N HIS A 228 -2.83 -6.97 -4.00
CA HIS A 228 -3.00 -8.42 -4.04
C HIS A 228 -3.04 -8.97 -5.48
N ALA A 229 -3.67 -8.24 -6.42
CA ALA A 229 -3.62 -8.58 -7.84
C ALA A 229 -2.17 -8.51 -8.38
N TRP A 230 -1.41 -7.47 -7.98
CA TRP A 230 0.01 -7.33 -8.34
C TRP A 230 0.88 -8.43 -7.76
N ALA A 231 0.62 -8.87 -6.51
CA ALA A 231 1.32 -9.99 -5.89
C ALA A 231 1.09 -11.32 -6.63
N ALA A 232 0.00 -11.45 -7.38
CA ALA A 232 -0.35 -12.65 -8.16
C ALA A 232 -0.02 -12.55 -9.66
N ARG A 233 0.59 -11.45 -10.14
CA ARG A 233 0.82 -11.17 -11.58
C ARG A 233 1.66 -12.20 -12.32
N SER A 234 2.46 -12.97 -11.59
CA SER A 234 3.28 -14.05 -12.16
C SER A 234 2.54 -15.38 -12.31
N GLY A 235 1.22 -15.42 -12.04
CA GLY A 235 0.41 -16.63 -12.01
C GLY A 235 0.41 -17.34 -10.65
N ARG A 236 1.19 -16.88 -9.68
CA ARG A 236 1.23 -17.35 -8.30
C ARG A 236 1.29 -16.18 -7.33
N TYR A 237 0.51 -16.24 -6.25
CA TYR A 237 0.58 -15.25 -5.18
C TYR A 237 1.91 -15.34 -4.43
N THR A 238 2.62 -14.22 -4.30
CA THR A 238 3.96 -14.14 -3.73
C THR A 238 4.16 -12.85 -2.93
N SER A 239 5.34 -12.69 -2.30
CA SER A 239 5.73 -11.46 -1.59
C SER A 239 5.76 -10.24 -2.51
N LEU A 240 5.26 -9.11 -2.01
CA LEU A 240 5.41 -7.79 -2.63
C LEU A 240 6.80 -7.19 -2.40
N THR A 241 7.51 -7.61 -1.35
CA THR A 241 8.84 -7.13 -1.01
C THR A 241 9.93 -8.13 -1.39
N ARG A 242 11.15 -7.62 -1.54
CA ARG A 242 12.36 -8.39 -1.64
C ARG A 242 13.40 -7.87 -0.65
N TRP A 243 14.04 -8.79 0.07
CA TRP A 243 15.15 -8.51 0.96
C TRP A 243 16.34 -9.37 0.58
N GLU A 244 17.51 -8.74 0.46
CA GLU A 244 18.73 -9.42 0.01
C GLU A 244 19.97 -8.74 0.59
N MET A 245 21.09 -9.48 0.66
CA MET A 245 22.39 -8.90 0.96
C MET A 245 23.07 -8.44 -0.33
N ASP A 246 23.52 -7.22 -0.39
CA ASP A 246 24.28 -6.72 -1.53
C ASP A 246 25.78 -7.15 -1.46
N ARG A 247 26.51 -6.89 -2.53
CA ARG A 247 27.96 -7.24 -2.61
C ARG A 247 28.82 -6.47 -1.61
N LYS A 248 28.32 -5.43 -0.98
CA LYS A 248 28.99 -4.63 0.04
C LYS A 248 28.62 -5.07 1.46
N GLY A 249 27.86 -6.16 1.60
CA GLY A 249 27.41 -6.66 2.89
C GLY A 249 26.28 -5.85 3.53
N ARG A 250 25.54 -5.02 2.75
CA ARG A 250 24.40 -4.28 3.26
C ARG A 250 23.10 -5.06 3.05
N LEU A 251 22.20 -5.00 4.00
CA LEU A 251 20.83 -5.48 3.84
C LEU A 251 20.04 -4.47 2.99
N VAL A 252 19.48 -4.95 1.89
CA VAL A 252 18.70 -4.14 0.96
C VAL A 252 17.27 -4.65 0.90
N GLY A 253 16.33 -3.75 1.17
CA GLY A 253 14.89 -4.01 1.03
C GLY A 253 14.30 -3.21 -0.13
N THR A 254 13.42 -3.84 -0.90
CA THR A 254 12.66 -3.19 -1.99
C THR A 254 11.19 -3.57 -1.92
N LEU A 255 10.33 -2.62 -2.30
CA LEU A 255 8.88 -2.81 -2.48
C LEU A 255 8.44 -2.08 -3.73
N GLU A 256 7.71 -2.75 -4.61
CA GLU A 256 7.05 -2.16 -5.77
C GLU A 256 5.62 -2.64 -5.84
N MET A 257 4.66 -1.71 -5.97
CA MET A 257 3.24 -2.04 -6.10
C MET A 257 2.42 -0.91 -6.70
N PRO A 258 1.22 -1.20 -7.25
CA PRO A 258 0.26 -0.19 -7.64
C PRO A 258 -0.14 0.71 -6.47
N MET A 259 -0.18 2.05 -6.73
CA MET A 259 -0.49 3.03 -5.69
C MET A 259 -1.36 4.17 -6.26
N ALA A 260 -2.62 3.88 -6.52
CA ALA A 260 -3.57 4.80 -7.12
C ALA A 260 -4.17 5.75 -6.07
N LEU A 261 -3.35 6.67 -5.56
CA LEU A 261 -3.74 7.70 -4.60
C LEU A 261 -4.07 9.04 -5.30
N GLY A 262 -4.83 9.89 -4.64
CA GLY A 262 -5.13 11.23 -5.13
C GLY A 262 -5.05 12.28 -4.03
N LEU A 263 -4.77 13.53 -4.43
CA LEU A 263 -4.82 14.72 -3.59
C LEU A 263 -6.02 15.61 -3.92
N VAL A 264 -6.70 15.35 -5.02
CA VAL A 264 -7.81 16.17 -5.51
C VAL A 264 -9.10 15.36 -5.57
N GLY A 265 -10.21 15.98 -5.17
CA GLY A 265 -11.55 15.35 -5.18
C GLY A 265 -11.85 14.51 -3.93
N GLY A 266 -13.08 14.00 -3.85
CA GLY A 266 -13.53 13.09 -2.80
C GLY A 266 -13.31 13.57 -1.36
N ALA A 267 -13.07 12.63 -0.45
CA ALA A 267 -12.89 12.89 0.97
C ALA A 267 -11.64 13.75 1.29
N THR A 268 -10.63 13.76 0.41
CA THR A 268 -9.44 14.61 0.57
C THR A 268 -9.79 16.11 0.66
N LYS A 269 -10.87 16.53 -0.01
CA LYS A 269 -11.35 17.93 0.02
C LYS A 269 -12.43 18.21 1.07
N THR A 270 -13.20 17.21 1.48
CA THR A 270 -14.39 17.43 2.30
C THR A 270 -14.21 16.98 3.75
N HIS A 271 -13.31 16.04 4.03
CA HIS A 271 -13.12 15.51 5.37
C HIS A 271 -12.04 16.29 6.14
N PRO A 272 -12.37 16.98 7.25
CA PRO A 272 -11.43 17.85 7.96
C PRO A 272 -10.18 17.13 8.47
N ALA A 273 -10.30 15.88 8.95
CA ALA A 273 -9.16 15.11 9.41
C ALA A 273 -8.21 14.74 8.26
N ALA A 274 -8.75 14.37 7.08
CA ALA A 274 -7.92 14.09 5.90
C ALA A 274 -7.15 15.34 5.43
N GLN A 275 -7.81 16.51 5.44
CA GLN A 275 -7.15 17.77 5.15
C GLN A 275 -6.05 18.12 6.16
N ALA A 276 -6.29 17.89 7.45
CA ALA A 276 -5.27 18.09 8.48
C ALA A 276 -4.09 17.14 8.31
N ALA A 277 -4.37 15.87 7.99
CA ALA A 277 -3.36 14.87 7.70
C ALA A 277 -2.48 15.27 6.51
N LEU A 278 -3.08 15.66 5.39
CA LEU A 278 -2.34 16.12 4.20
C LEU A 278 -1.49 17.37 4.47
N ARG A 279 -2.02 18.33 5.25
CA ARG A 279 -1.23 19.51 5.66
C ARG A 279 -0.04 19.14 6.55
N LEU A 280 -0.23 18.20 7.49
CA LEU A 280 0.85 17.71 8.34
C LEU A 280 1.92 16.97 7.54
N LEU A 281 1.49 16.15 6.58
CA LEU A 281 2.37 15.38 5.70
C LEU A 281 3.16 16.29 4.75
N GLY A 282 2.54 17.39 4.28
CA GLY A 282 3.19 18.40 3.46
C GLY A 282 3.56 17.94 2.05
N VAL A 283 2.86 16.93 1.51
CA VAL A 283 3.01 16.46 0.12
C VAL A 283 2.25 17.39 -0.83
N THR A 284 2.76 17.53 -2.05
CA THR A 284 2.22 18.46 -3.06
C THR A 284 1.68 17.75 -4.29
N THR A 285 2.04 16.48 -4.52
CA THR A 285 1.58 15.67 -5.64
C THR A 285 1.09 14.30 -5.17
N ALA A 286 0.20 13.68 -5.94
CA ALA A 286 -0.25 12.31 -5.68
C ALA A 286 0.90 11.30 -5.77
N GLN A 287 1.89 11.56 -6.62
CA GLN A 287 3.10 10.75 -6.74
C GLN A 287 3.94 10.82 -5.45
N GLU A 288 4.16 12.02 -4.89
CA GLU A 288 4.84 12.18 -3.60
C GLU A 288 4.09 11.46 -2.46
N LEU A 289 2.76 11.54 -2.43
CA LEU A 289 1.95 10.79 -1.46
C LEU A 289 2.14 9.28 -1.62
N ALA A 290 2.14 8.77 -2.84
CA ALA A 290 2.37 7.36 -3.14
C ALA A 290 3.77 6.89 -2.70
N GLU A 291 4.79 7.71 -2.92
CA GLU A 291 6.17 7.45 -2.53
C GLU A 291 6.35 7.41 -1.02
N VAL A 292 5.72 8.33 -0.30
CA VAL A 292 5.71 8.30 1.17
C VAL A 292 4.99 7.05 1.68
N THR A 293 3.84 6.73 1.11
CA THR A 293 3.01 5.59 1.54
C THR A 293 3.74 4.26 1.34
N VAL A 294 4.39 4.05 0.20
CA VAL A 294 5.14 2.81 -0.07
C VAL A 294 6.36 2.66 0.83
N ALA A 295 7.01 3.77 1.24
CA ALA A 295 8.11 3.74 2.22
C ALA A 295 7.63 3.26 3.60
N VAL A 296 6.42 3.67 4.02
CA VAL A 296 5.82 3.16 5.27
C VAL A 296 5.54 1.66 5.18
N GLY A 297 5.03 1.18 4.04
CA GLY A 297 4.83 -0.26 3.81
C GLY A 297 6.13 -1.06 3.93
N LEU A 298 7.22 -0.57 3.35
CA LEU A 298 8.54 -1.23 3.44
C LEU A 298 9.07 -1.22 4.88
N ALA A 299 8.94 -0.11 5.61
CA ALA A 299 9.33 -0.01 7.02
C ALA A 299 8.53 -0.98 7.90
N GLN A 300 7.22 -1.06 7.69
CA GLN A 300 6.34 -1.97 8.42
C GLN A 300 6.69 -3.44 8.15
N ASN A 301 6.99 -3.78 6.91
CA ASN A 301 7.44 -5.13 6.54
C ASN A 301 8.75 -5.50 7.23
N MET A 302 9.73 -4.59 7.24
CA MET A 302 11.00 -4.79 7.94
C MET A 302 10.79 -5.06 9.43
N ALA A 303 9.90 -4.33 10.09
CA ALA A 303 9.57 -4.52 11.50
C ALA A 303 9.02 -5.93 11.77
N ALA A 304 8.10 -6.39 10.92
CA ALA A 304 7.50 -7.72 11.05
C ALA A 304 8.54 -8.83 10.82
N LEU A 305 9.36 -8.72 9.77
CA LEU A 305 10.41 -9.70 9.45
C LEU A 305 11.46 -9.78 10.57
N ARG A 306 11.89 -8.63 11.09
CA ARG A 306 12.80 -8.54 12.21
C ARG A 306 12.25 -9.27 13.44
N ALA A 307 11.02 -8.99 13.83
CA ALA A 307 10.39 -9.62 14.98
C ALA A 307 10.24 -11.15 14.79
N LEU A 308 9.82 -11.59 13.61
CA LEU A 308 9.67 -13.02 13.29
C LEU A 308 10.99 -13.78 13.29
N ALA A 309 12.06 -13.15 12.83
CA ALA A 309 13.38 -13.76 12.74
C ALA A 309 14.11 -13.86 14.10
N THR A 310 13.58 -13.22 15.15
CA THR A 310 14.25 -13.12 16.46
C THR A 310 13.34 -13.51 17.62
N GLU A 311 12.65 -12.55 18.20
CA GLU A 311 11.90 -12.69 19.46
C GLU A 311 10.52 -13.35 19.26
N GLY A 312 10.04 -13.41 18.02
CA GLY A 312 8.66 -13.76 17.68
C GLY A 312 7.70 -12.58 17.92
N ILE A 313 6.62 -12.54 17.13
CA ILE A 313 5.65 -11.43 17.16
C ILE A 313 4.94 -11.31 18.51
N GLN A 314 4.69 -12.41 19.20
CA GLN A 314 3.93 -12.38 20.46
C GLN A 314 4.61 -11.59 21.58
N ARG A 315 5.94 -11.62 21.67
CA ARG A 315 6.68 -10.93 22.74
C ARG A 315 6.52 -9.40 22.65
N GLY A 316 6.60 -8.84 21.45
CA GLY A 316 6.37 -7.41 21.22
C GLY A 316 4.91 -6.98 21.41
N HIS A 317 3.96 -7.82 20.97
CA HIS A 317 2.53 -7.57 21.16
C HIS A 317 2.11 -7.68 22.63
N MET A 318 2.71 -8.59 23.41
CA MET A 318 2.38 -8.77 24.81
C MET A 318 2.69 -7.53 25.66
N ALA A 319 3.78 -6.83 25.39
CA ALA A 319 4.12 -5.62 26.15
C ALA A 319 3.11 -4.48 25.90
N LEU A 320 2.68 -4.28 24.67
CA LEU A 320 1.67 -3.28 24.32
C LEU A 320 0.27 -3.70 24.75
N HIS A 321 -0.06 -4.97 24.62
CA HIS A 321 -1.32 -5.53 25.13
C HIS A 321 -1.41 -5.41 26.66
N ALA A 322 -0.32 -5.63 27.38
CA ALA A 322 -0.24 -5.45 28.83
C ALA A 322 -0.57 -4.00 29.24
N ARG A 323 -0.12 -3.01 28.46
CA ARG A 323 -0.43 -1.60 28.70
C ARG A 323 -1.92 -1.30 28.50
N ASN A 324 -2.53 -1.81 27.43
CA ASN A 324 -3.97 -1.68 27.20
C ASN A 324 -4.78 -2.38 28.29
N ILE A 325 -4.37 -3.57 28.73
CA ILE A 325 -5.00 -4.30 29.83
C ILE A 325 -4.88 -3.52 31.14
N ALA A 326 -3.74 -2.89 31.42
CA ALA A 326 -3.57 -2.04 32.59
C ALA A 326 -4.56 -0.85 32.57
N ILE A 327 -4.73 -0.19 31.44
CA ILE A 327 -5.69 0.92 31.26
C ILE A 327 -7.14 0.41 31.47
N VAL A 328 -7.51 -0.69 30.85
CA VAL A 328 -8.85 -1.32 31.00
C VAL A 328 -9.12 -1.72 32.46
N ALA A 329 -8.07 -2.15 33.18
CA ALA A 329 -8.18 -2.46 34.60
C ALA A 329 -8.33 -1.24 35.50
N GLY A 330 -8.13 0.00 34.97
CA GLY A 330 -8.28 1.25 35.72
C GLY A 330 -6.96 1.92 36.12
N ALA A 331 -5.80 1.47 35.59
CA ALA A 331 -4.52 2.14 35.84
C ALA A 331 -4.48 3.54 35.23
N VAL A 332 -3.91 4.52 35.94
CA VAL A 332 -3.74 5.90 35.49
C VAL A 332 -2.30 6.38 35.70
N GLY A 333 -1.85 7.27 34.82
CA GLY A 333 -0.51 7.86 34.90
C GLY A 333 0.60 6.80 34.98
N ASP A 334 1.52 6.92 35.93
CA ASP A 334 2.67 6.02 36.12
C ASP A 334 2.28 4.59 36.50
N GLN A 335 1.06 4.36 36.98
CA GLN A 335 0.56 3.04 37.29
C GLN A 335 0.47 2.17 36.04
N ILE A 336 0.17 2.75 34.87
CA ILE A 336 0.03 2.02 33.61
C ILE A 336 1.33 1.26 33.29
N GLU A 337 2.45 1.94 33.37
CA GLU A 337 3.76 1.35 33.04
C GLU A 337 4.19 0.30 34.09
N LYS A 338 3.90 0.52 35.38
CA LYS A 338 4.21 -0.43 36.45
C LYS A 338 3.41 -1.71 36.30
N VAL A 339 2.10 -1.60 36.11
CA VAL A 339 1.21 -2.77 35.92
C VAL A 339 1.55 -3.50 34.63
N ALA A 340 1.74 -2.78 33.52
CA ALA A 340 2.07 -3.39 32.23
C ALA A 340 3.39 -4.19 32.29
N ARG A 341 4.41 -3.65 32.94
CA ARG A 341 5.70 -4.32 33.11
C ARG A 341 5.56 -5.61 33.93
N GLU A 342 4.79 -5.60 35.00
CA GLU A 342 4.58 -6.77 35.83
C GLU A 342 3.74 -7.85 35.14
N LEU A 343 2.68 -7.46 34.42
CA LEU A 343 1.90 -8.37 33.57
C LEU A 343 2.78 -9.06 32.51
N ALA A 344 3.63 -8.28 31.82
CA ALA A 344 4.52 -8.81 30.81
C ALA A 344 5.59 -9.74 31.39
N ALA A 345 6.19 -9.39 32.53
CA ALA A 345 7.20 -10.21 33.21
C ALA A 345 6.66 -11.54 33.67
N ASN A 346 5.40 -11.60 34.11
CA ASN A 346 4.75 -12.81 34.57
C ASN A 346 4.08 -13.63 33.44
N HIS A 347 4.13 -13.15 32.18
CA HIS A 347 3.44 -13.77 31.06
C HIS A 347 1.92 -13.98 31.27
N ASP A 348 1.30 -13.18 32.14
CA ASP A 348 -0.12 -13.26 32.48
C ASP A 348 -0.83 -11.93 32.26
N VAL A 349 -1.13 -11.66 30.98
CA VAL A 349 -1.69 -10.38 30.53
C VAL A 349 -3.21 -10.46 30.50
N ARG A 350 -3.84 -10.39 31.70
CA ARG A 350 -5.30 -10.43 31.91
C ARG A 350 -5.77 -9.29 32.78
N VAL A 351 -7.03 -8.89 32.59
CA VAL A 351 -7.64 -7.74 33.30
C VAL A 351 -7.78 -8.01 34.82
N ASP A 352 -8.14 -9.25 35.23
CA ASP A 352 -8.23 -9.66 36.63
C ASP A 352 -6.87 -9.54 37.32
N ARG A 353 -5.81 -10.01 36.67
CA ARG A 353 -4.45 -9.89 37.19
C ARG A 353 -3.98 -8.43 37.29
N ALA A 354 -4.32 -7.62 36.32
CA ALA A 354 -4.01 -6.17 36.33
C ALA A 354 -4.68 -5.49 37.53
N ARG A 355 -5.94 -5.85 37.85
CA ARG A 355 -6.66 -5.32 39.02
C ARG A 355 -6.02 -5.75 40.34
N GLU A 356 -5.55 -6.99 40.47
CA GLU A 356 -4.83 -7.46 41.66
C GLU A 356 -3.53 -6.66 41.88
N ILE A 357 -2.77 -6.43 40.81
CA ILE A 357 -1.54 -5.62 40.86
C ILE A 357 -1.86 -4.20 41.30
N LEU A 358 -2.91 -3.59 40.75
CA LEU A 358 -3.35 -2.23 41.12
C LEU A 358 -3.76 -2.13 42.57
N GLN A 359 -4.50 -3.13 43.11
CA GLN A 359 -4.90 -3.17 44.52
C GLN A 359 -3.68 -3.27 45.43
N ARG A 360 -2.70 -4.09 45.10
CA ARG A 360 -1.44 -4.19 45.83
C ARG A 360 -0.67 -2.87 45.83
N LEU A 361 -0.47 -2.25 44.66
CA LEU A 361 0.20 -0.94 44.54
C LEU A 361 -0.48 0.17 45.32
N ALA A 362 -1.83 0.13 45.42
CA ALA A 362 -2.60 1.09 46.21
C ALA A 362 -2.46 0.84 47.73
N GLY A 363 -2.23 -0.42 48.13
CA GLY A 363 -1.94 -0.81 49.54
C GLY A 363 -0.55 -0.45 50.01
N GLU A 364 0.44 -0.49 49.11
CA GLU A 364 1.85 -0.12 49.37
C GLU A 364 2.05 1.42 49.44
N ALA A 365 1.11 2.20 48.92
CA ALA A 365 1.15 3.66 48.94
C ALA A 365 0.47 4.32 50.15
N LYS A 366 -0.06 3.51 51.07
CA LYS A 366 -0.57 3.91 52.40
C LYS A 366 0.43 3.57 53.48
#